data_4711e88d1563c81442e8bbf03a38c147
#
_entry.id   4711e88d1563c81442e8bbf03a38c147
#
_cell.length_a   1.000
_cell.length_b   1.000
_cell.length_c   1.000
_cell.angle_alpha   90.00
_cell.angle_beta   90.00
_cell.angle_gamma   90.00
#
_symmetry.space_group_name_H-M   'P 1'
#
loop_
_entity.id
_entity.type
_entity.pdbx_description
1 polymer ?
#
loop_
_entity_poly.entity_id
_entity_poly.type
_entity_poly.pdbx_seq_one_letter_code
_entity_poly.pdbx_strand_id
1 'polypeptide(L)'
;MTMDHFSEYKAIQNKINAALETYFTADCPQKELLDAMRYSLLAGGKRIRPLLLVKFCEISGGDRAAALPAACGIEMLHTYSLIHDDLPCMDNDDLRRGKPTCHKMFGETNAVLAGDALQSAAYCAVLSAPTASERTAAMAKTLAFAAAEQGMCGGQYLDTSKEGLPVDRKSVV
;
A
#
# COMPACT_ATOMS: atom_id res chain seq x y z
N MET A 1 8.78 -32.66 5.23
CA MET A 1 9.84 -31.62 5.23
C MET A 1 9.19 -30.31 5.64
N THR A 2 9.26 -29.97 6.92
CA THR A 2 8.68 -28.72 7.45
C THR A 2 9.55 -27.56 6.95
N MET A 3 9.03 -26.76 6.00
CA MET A 3 9.67 -25.48 5.70
C MET A 3 9.67 -24.63 6.98
N ASP A 4 10.81 -24.06 7.31
CA ASP A 4 10.92 -23.06 8.35
C ASP A 4 10.02 -21.87 7.99
N HIS A 5 9.20 -21.40 8.92
CA HIS A 5 8.27 -20.26 8.72
C HIS A 5 8.97 -19.02 8.15
N PHE A 6 10.25 -18.84 8.51
CA PHE A 6 11.05 -17.74 7.98
C PHE A 6 11.35 -17.89 6.47
N SER A 7 11.67 -19.11 6.03
CA SER A 7 11.92 -19.41 4.60
C SER A 7 10.65 -19.21 3.77
N GLU A 8 9.49 -19.61 4.29
CA GLU A 8 8.21 -19.40 3.64
C GLU A 8 7.84 -17.91 3.53
N TYR A 9 8.02 -17.15 4.62
CA TYR A 9 7.86 -15.70 4.62
C TYR A 9 8.70 -15.04 3.52
N LYS A 10 9.98 -15.39 3.45
CA LYS A 10 10.91 -14.85 2.43
C LYS A 10 10.48 -15.20 1.02
N ALA A 11 10.00 -16.41 0.78
CA ALA A 11 9.52 -16.84 -0.54
C ALA A 11 8.30 -16.02 -0.98
N ILE A 12 7.35 -15.76 -0.09
CA ILE A 12 6.17 -14.93 -0.39
C ILE A 12 6.59 -13.47 -0.60
N GLN A 13 7.43 -12.92 0.27
CA GLN A 13 7.96 -11.55 0.16
C GLN A 13 8.64 -11.33 -1.20
N ASN A 14 9.46 -12.27 -1.64
CA ASN A 14 10.15 -12.20 -2.93
C ASN A 14 9.16 -12.20 -4.10
N LYS A 15 8.11 -13.04 -4.06
CA LYS A 15 7.06 -13.05 -5.08
C LYS A 15 6.30 -11.73 -5.15
N ILE A 16 5.97 -11.15 -4.00
CA ILE A 16 5.32 -9.84 -3.93
C ILE A 16 6.21 -8.76 -4.52
N ASN A 17 7.50 -8.71 -4.13
CA ASN A 17 8.44 -7.73 -4.66
C ASN A 17 8.59 -7.86 -6.18
N ALA A 18 8.77 -9.08 -6.71
CA ALA A 18 8.86 -9.32 -8.14
C ALA A 18 7.59 -8.86 -8.88
N ALA A 19 6.41 -9.09 -8.30
CA ALA A 19 5.16 -8.61 -8.88
C ALA A 19 5.07 -7.07 -8.86
N LEU A 20 5.46 -6.42 -7.77
CA LEU A 20 5.47 -4.95 -7.66
C LEU A 20 6.41 -4.31 -8.68
N GLU A 21 7.53 -4.94 -9.02
CA GLU A 21 8.48 -4.46 -10.01
C GLU A 21 7.90 -4.36 -11.43
N THR A 22 6.84 -5.11 -11.74
CA THR A 22 6.18 -5.08 -13.06
C THR A 22 5.28 -3.87 -13.27
N TYR A 23 4.93 -3.15 -12.21
CA TYR A 23 4.04 -1.99 -12.29
C TYR A 23 4.79 -0.71 -12.67
N PHE A 24 4.09 0.18 -13.37
CA PHE A 24 4.56 1.54 -13.70
C PHE A 24 5.86 1.57 -14.52
N THR A 25 6.00 0.64 -15.46
CA THR A 25 7.19 0.50 -16.34
C THR A 25 7.00 1.12 -17.71
N ALA A 26 5.84 1.74 -17.98
CA ALA A 26 5.55 2.33 -19.29
C ALA A 26 6.49 3.50 -19.60
N ASP A 27 6.92 3.58 -20.86
CA ASP A 27 7.56 4.79 -21.41
C ASP A 27 6.45 5.75 -21.85
N CYS A 28 6.29 6.84 -21.13
CA CYS A 28 5.20 7.80 -21.33
C CYS A 28 5.63 9.21 -20.91
N PRO A 29 4.91 10.26 -21.33
CA PRO A 29 5.20 11.64 -20.92
C PRO A 29 5.22 11.87 -19.40
N GLN A 30 4.50 11.02 -18.64
CA GLN A 30 4.40 11.08 -17.17
C GLN A 30 5.51 10.30 -16.47
N LYS A 31 6.66 10.10 -17.12
CA LYS A 31 7.73 9.25 -16.59
C LYS A 31 8.18 9.64 -15.18
N GLU A 32 8.32 10.93 -14.89
CA GLU A 32 8.75 11.41 -13.57
C GLU A 32 7.74 11.03 -12.47
N LEU A 33 6.43 11.06 -12.76
CA LEU A 33 5.40 10.60 -11.86
C LEU A 33 5.54 9.08 -11.60
N LEU A 34 5.75 8.29 -12.66
CA LEU A 34 5.96 6.85 -12.52
C LEU A 34 7.23 6.55 -11.71
N ASP A 35 8.30 7.30 -11.91
CA ASP A 35 9.55 7.17 -11.16
C ASP A 35 9.32 7.47 -9.66
N ALA A 36 8.54 8.52 -9.31
CA ALA A 36 8.18 8.85 -7.94
C ALA A 36 7.34 7.74 -7.28
N MET A 37 6.33 7.19 -7.99
CA MET A 37 5.53 6.07 -7.53
C MET A 37 6.40 4.82 -7.27
N ARG A 38 7.25 4.45 -8.23
CA ARG A 38 8.16 3.31 -8.12
C ARG A 38 9.19 3.48 -7.01
N TYR A 39 9.75 4.67 -6.87
CA TYR A 39 10.72 4.99 -5.83
C TYR A 39 10.18 4.62 -4.45
N SER A 40 8.98 5.05 -4.13
CA SER A 40 8.34 4.79 -2.84
C SER A 40 7.86 3.34 -2.71
N LEU A 41 7.22 2.79 -3.74
CA LEU A 41 6.68 1.43 -3.75
C LEU A 41 7.78 0.37 -3.60
N LEU A 42 8.92 0.59 -4.24
CA LEU A 42 10.06 -0.33 -4.26
C LEU A 42 11.13 0.00 -3.20
N ALA A 43 10.88 0.95 -2.30
CA ALA A 43 11.80 1.32 -1.21
C ALA A 43 12.07 0.20 -0.20
N GLY A 44 11.54 -1.00 -0.44
CA GLY A 44 11.67 -2.14 0.46
C GLY A 44 10.60 -2.17 1.56
N GLY A 45 10.83 -2.96 2.59
CA GLY A 45 9.92 -3.11 3.73
C GLY A 45 9.59 -4.57 4.03
N LYS A 46 8.88 -4.80 5.14
CA LYS A 46 8.53 -6.15 5.61
C LYS A 46 7.41 -6.81 4.79
N ARG A 47 6.63 -6.04 4.01
CA ARG A 47 5.49 -6.54 3.22
C ARG A 47 4.48 -7.34 4.05
N ILE A 48 4.23 -6.93 5.28
CA ILE A 48 3.35 -7.67 6.21
C ILE A 48 1.90 -7.71 5.69
N ARG A 49 1.36 -6.56 5.21
CA ARG A 49 -0.01 -6.47 4.72
C ARG A 49 -0.28 -7.42 3.54
N PRO A 50 0.50 -7.38 2.45
CA PRO A 50 0.32 -8.33 1.35
C PRO A 50 0.62 -9.78 1.75
N LEU A 51 1.56 -10.03 2.67
CA LEU A 51 1.81 -11.37 3.21
C LEU A 51 0.56 -11.92 3.91
N LEU A 52 -0.05 -11.13 4.81
CA LEU A 52 -1.26 -11.54 5.52
C LEU A 52 -2.40 -11.83 4.55
N LEU A 53 -2.60 -10.98 3.53
CA LEU A 53 -3.63 -11.21 2.51
C LEU A 53 -3.42 -12.55 1.82
N VAL A 54 -2.20 -12.87 1.38
CA VAL A 54 -1.87 -14.14 0.73
C VAL A 54 -2.12 -15.31 1.69
N LYS A 55 -1.71 -15.20 2.94
CA LYS A 55 -1.91 -16.25 3.95
C LYS A 55 -3.38 -16.50 4.28
N PHE A 56 -4.18 -15.45 4.45
CA PHE A 56 -5.62 -15.61 4.67
C PHE A 56 -6.33 -16.19 3.45
N CYS A 57 -5.89 -15.84 2.23
CA CYS A 57 -6.39 -16.48 1.01
C CYS A 57 -6.13 -18.00 1.03
N GLU A 58 -4.91 -18.43 1.36
CA GLU A 58 -4.54 -19.85 1.45
C GLU A 58 -5.36 -20.59 2.52
N ILE A 59 -5.48 -20.05 3.73
CA ILE A 59 -6.26 -20.64 4.82
C ILE A 59 -7.74 -20.80 4.43
N SER A 60 -8.25 -19.88 3.60
CA SER A 60 -9.62 -19.95 3.06
C SER A 60 -9.76 -20.87 1.84
N GLY A 61 -8.73 -21.62 1.49
CA GLY A 61 -8.74 -22.55 0.35
C GLY A 61 -8.57 -21.86 -1.02
N GLY A 62 -8.14 -20.60 -1.05
CA GLY A 62 -7.88 -19.86 -2.29
C GLY A 62 -6.49 -20.11 -2.86
N ASP A 63 -6.30 -19.72 -4.13
CA ASP A 63 -5.02 -19.81 -4.80
C ASP A 63 -4.14 -18.60 -4.50
N ARG A 64 -2.91 -18.85 -4.08
CA ARG A 64 -1.87 -17.83 -3.80
C ARG A 64 -1.58 -16.96 -5.02
N ALA A 65 -1.54 -17.54 -6.21
CA ALA A 65 -1.24 -16.79 -7.43
C ALA A 65 -2.38 -15.83 -7.78
N ALA A 66 -3.63 -16.23 -7.57
CA ALA A 66 -4.81 -15.39 -7.77
C ALA A 66 -4.89 -14.24 -6.74
N ALA A 67 -4.32 -14.41 -5.56
CA ALA A 67 -4.27 -13.36 -4.52
C ALA A 67 -3.21 -12.26 -4.80
N LEU A 68 -2.23 -12.51 -5.68
CA LEU A 68 -1.07 -11.64 -5.86
C LEU A 68 -1.43 -10.23 -6.35
N PRO A 69 -2.33 -10.00 -7.31
CA PRO A 69 -2.74 -8.65 -7.70
C PRO A 69 -3.36 -7.86 -6.54
N ALA A 70 -4.21 -8.49 -5.73
CA ALA A 70 -4.79 -7.85 -4.54
C ALA A 70 -3.73 -7.56 -3.47
N ALA A 71 -2.75 -8.45 -3.31
CA ALA A 71 -1.60 -8.23 -2.43
C ALA A 71 -0.74 -7.03 -2.88
N CYS A 72 -0.55 -6.85 -4.19
CA CYS A 72 0.08 -5.65 -4.74
C CYS A 72 -0.77 -4.40 -4.49
N GLY A 73 -2.08 -4.49 -4.67
CA GLY A 73 -3.01 -3.37 -4.43
C GLY A 73 -2.96 -2.87 -2.98
N ILE A 74 -3.00 -3.76 -1.99
CA ILE A 74 -2.91 -3.32 -0.58
C ILE A 74 -1.56 -2.69 -0.25
N GLU A 75 -0.47 -3.12 -0.89
CA GLU A 75 0.84 -2.49 -0.68
C GLU A 75 0.94 -1.13 -1.38
N MET A 76 0.29 -0.95 -2.55
CA MET A 76 0.18 0.37 -3.21
C MET A 76 -0.60 1.34 -2.34
N LEU A 77 -1.73 0.90 -1.76
CA LEU A 77 -2.53 1.70 -0.85
C LEU A 77 -1.74 2.08 0.42
N HIS A 78 -0.98 1.14 0.99
CA HIS A 78 -0.08 1.43 2.09
C HIS A 78 1.02 2.42 1.70
N THR A 79 1.57 2.30 0.49
CA THR A 79 2.64 3.19 0.03
C THR A 79 2.13 4.61 -0.18
N TYR A 80 0.93 4.79 -0.75
CA TYR A 80 0.32 6.11 -0.87
C TYR A 80 0.17 6.79 0.49
N SER A 81 -0.31 6.06 1.50
CA SER A 81 -0.49 6.64 2.83
C SER A 81 0.83 7.12 3.44
N LEU A 82 1.92 6.38 3.22
CA LEU A 82 3.25 6.80 3.68
C LEU A 82 3.79 8.02 2.93
N ILE A 83 3.54 8.12 1.62
CA ILE A 83 3.96 9.30 0.83
C ILE A 83 3.26 10.57 1.34
N HIS A 84 1.94 10.48 1.60
CA HIS A 84 1.18 11.63 2.07
C HIS A 84 1.48 11.97 3.53
N ASP A 85 1.71 10.97 4.38
CA ASP A 85 2.16 11.16 5.76
C ASP A 85 3.47 11.96 5.86
N ASP A 86 4.42 11.67 4.94
CA ASP A 86 5.72 12.33 4.91
C ASP A 86 5.67 13.81 4.47
N LEU A 87 4.56 14.29 3.88
CA LEU A 87 4.45 15.64 3.34
C LEU A 87 4.64 16.72 4.43
N PRO A 88 5.12 17.93 4.05
CA PRO A 88 5.29 19.04 4.99
C PRO A 88 4.02 19.49 5.72
N CYS A 89 2.84 19.22 5.15
CA CYS A 89 1.54 19.50 5.78
C CYS A 89 1.06 18.40 6.74
N MET A 90 1.82 17.32 6.86
CA MET A 90 1.57 16.18 7.73
C MET A 90 2.76 16.03 8.70
N ASP A 91 3.44 14.88 8.73
CA ASP A 91 4.55 14.62 9.66
C ASP A 91 5.85 15.39 9.31
N ASN A 92 5.96 15.87 8.06
CA ASN A 92 7.13 16.60 7.53
C ASN A 92 8.45 15.82 7.69
N ASP A 93 8.41 14.53 7.36
CA ASP A 93 9.56 13.64 7.48
C ASP A 93 10.54 13.80 6.31
N ASP A 94 11.82 13.96 6.60
CA ASP A 94 12.88 14.04 5.59
C ASP A 94 13.32 12.65 5.10
N LEU A 95 13.21 11.64 5.94
CA LEU A 95 13.71 10.29 5.68
C LEU A 95 12.67 9.22 6.02
N ARG A 96 12.52 8.24 5.14
CA ARG A 96 11.76 7.01 5.38
C ARG A 96 12.59 5.78 5.04
N ARG A 97 12.71 4.86 6.01
CA ARG A 97 13.56 3.66 5.87
C ARG A 97 15.02 3.98 5.50
N GLY A 98 15.53 5.10 6.00
CA GLY A 98 16.90 5.56 5.74
C GLY A 98 17.14 6.18 4.36
N LYS A 99 16.08 6.41 3.57
CA LYS A 99 16.14 7.10 2.27
C LYS A 99 15.35 8.41 2.34
N PRO A 100 15.71 9.45 1.54
CA PRO A 100 14.89 10.64 1.42
C PRO A 100 13.43 10.30 1.09
N THR A 101 12.49 11.05 1.64
CA THR A 101 11.06 10.88 1.36
C THR A 101 10.73 11.29 -0.07
N CYS A 102 9.56 10.90 -0.57
CA CYS A 102 9.15 11.16 -1.95
C CYS A 102 9.17 12.66 -2.27
N HIS A 103 8.66 13.50 -1.37
CA HIS A 103 8.64 14.96 -1.59
C HIS A 103 10.03 15.60 -1.58
N LYS A 104 11.01 15.01 -0.87
CA LYS A 104 12.41 15.48 -0.90
C LYS A 104 13.10 15.11 -2.21
N MET A 105 12.73 13.98 -2.82
CA MET A 105 13.35 13.50 -4.07
C MET A 105 12.71 14.08 -5.33
N PHE A 106 11.39 14.25 -5.34
CA PHE A 106 10.61 14.59 -6.54
C PHE A 106 9.79 15.88 -6.40
N GLY A 107 9.87 16.56 -5.26
CA GLY A 107 9.06 17.73 -4.94
C GLY A 107 7.66 17.37 -4.43
N GLU A 108 7.03 18.34 -3.73
CA GLU A 108 5.75 18.14 -3.06
C GLU A 108 4.61 17.81 -4.05
N THR A 109 4.54 18.52 -5.18
CA THR A 109 3.51 18.28 -6.20
C THR A 109 3.56 16.85 -6.73
N ASN A 110 4.76 16.35 -7.09
CA ASN A 110 4.92 14.99 -7.57
C ASN A 110 4.62 13.96 -6.46
N ALA A 111 4.94 14.26 -5.21
CA ALA A 111 4.62 13.37 -4.10
C ALA A 111 3.09 13.26 -3.87
N VAL A 112 2.36 14.38 -3.89
CA VAL A 112 0.88 14.36 -3.82
C VAL A 112 0.31 13.52 -4.94
N LEU A 113 0.69 13.80 -6.19
CA LEU A 113 0.18 13.10 -7.36
C LEU A 113 0.57 11.61 -7.39
N ALA A 114 1.77 11.26 -6.90
CA ALA A 114 2.21 9.88 -6.78
C ALA A 114 1.36 9.09 -5.78
N GLY A 115 1.00 9.69 -4.66
CA GLY A 115 0.08 9.11 -3.70
C GLY A 115 -1.31 8.88 -4.30
N ASP A 116 -1.90 9.90 -4.95
CA ASP A 116 -3.22 9.82 -5.60
C ASP A 116 -3.25 8.73 -6.68
N ALA A 117 -2.20 8.68 -7.51
CA ALA A 117 -2.07 7.68 -8.56
C ALA A 117 -1.91 6.26 -8.01
N LEU A 118 -1.13 6.08 -6.94
CA LEU A 118 -0.97 4.78 -6.26
C LEU A 118 -2.28 4.30 -5.62
N GLN A 119 -3.06 5.20 -5.02
CA GLN A 119 -4.39 4.87 -4.49
C GLN A 119 -5.31 4.35 -5.59
N SER A 120 -5.38 5.03 -6.72
CA SER A 120 -6.17 4.61 -7.88
C SER A 120 -5.67 3.29 -8.47
N ALA A 121 -4.35 3.12 -8.60
CA ALA A 121 -3.72 1.90 -9.11
C ALA A 121 -3.97 0.69 -8.19
N ALA A 122 -4.10 0.90 -6.89
CA ALA A 122 -4.43 -0.16 -5.94
C ALA A 122 -5.76 -0.85 -6.30
N TYR A 123 -6.79 -0.08 -6.62
CA TYR A 123 -8.09 -0.63 -7.04
C TYR A 123 -8.01 -1.32 -8.41
N CYS A 124 -7.26 -0.74 -9.36
CA CYS A 124 -7.01 -1.39 -10.64
C CYS A 124 -6.32 -2.77 -10.44
N ALA A 125 -5.34 -2.85 -9.56
CA ALA A 125 -4.67 -4.11 -9.25
C ALA A 125 -5.63 -5.13 -8.64
N VAL A 126 -6.46 -4.75 -7.67
CA VAL A 126 -7.47 -5.65 -7.07
C VAL A 126 -8.47 -6.13 -8.11
N LEU A 127 -8.96 -5.24 -8.97
CA LEU A 127 -9.94 -5.58 -10.01
C LEU A 127 -9.36 -6.46 -11.12
N SER A 128 -8.03 -6.49 -11.29
CA SER A 128 -7.35 -7.37 -12.24
C SER A 128 -7.10 -8.79 -11.70
N ALA A 129 -7.48 -9.10 -10.46
CA ALA A 129 -7.29 -10.43 -9.90
C ALA A 129 -8.07 -11.49 -10.72
N PRO A 130 -7.46 -12.65 -11.06
CA PRO A 130 -8.07 -13.66 -11.90
C PRO A 130 -9.12 -14.48 -11.13
N THR A 131 -10.23 -13.85 -10.79
CA THR A 131 -11.37 -14.46 -10.08
C THR A 131 -12.69 -13.87 -10.59
N ALA A 132 -13.83 -14.37 -10.10
CA ALA A 132 -15.14 -13.88 -10.53
C ALA A 132 -15.31 -12.38 -10.28
N SER A 133 -15.98 -11.67 -11.21
CA SER A 133 -16.16 -10.21 -11.16
C SER A 133 -16.84 -9.72 -9.89
N GLU A 134 -17.82 -10.48 -9.37
CA GLU A 134 -18.48 -10.15 -8.09
C GLU A 134 -17.50 -10.21 -6.92
N ARG A 135 -16.52 -11.12 -6.96
CA ARG A 135 -15.50 -11.25 -5.93
C ARG A 135 -14.49 -10.13 -6.00
N THR A 136 -14.01 -9.76 -7.19
CA THR A 136 -13.11 -8.61 -7.36
C THR A 136 -13.78 -7.31 -6.96
N ALA A 137 -15.05 -7.11 -7.29
CA ALA A 137 -15.83 -5.95 -6.87
C ALA A 137 -16.00 -5.89 -5.34
N ALA A 138 -16.27 -7.03 -4.68
CA ALA A 138 -16.36 -7.10 -3.22
C ALA A 138 -15.02 -6.79 -2.55
N MET A 139 -13.90 -7.31 -3.09
CA MET A 139 -12.55 -7.01 -2.60
C MET A 139 -12.21 -5.53 -2.74
N ALA A 140 -12.48 -4.92 -3.90
CA ALA A 140 -12.25 -3.50 -4.14
C ALA A 140 -13.10 -2.62 -3.21
N LYS A 141 -14.39 -2.97 -3.00
CA LYS A 141 -15.27 -2.29 -2.04
C LYS A 141 -14.74 -2.38 -0.61
N THR A 142 -14.28 -3.56 -0.18
CA THR A 142 -13.70 -3.75 1.15
C THR A 142 -12.44 -2.90 1.34
N LEU A 143 -11.55 -2.88 0.33
CA LEU A 143 -10.34 -2.06 0.37
C LEU A 143 -10.68 -0.56 0.41
N ALA A 144 -11.66 -0.11 -0.39
CA ALA A 144 -12.11 1.28 -0.41
C ALA A 144 -12.68 1.70 0.96
N PHE A 145 -13.54 0.87 1.55
CA PHE A 145 -14.10 1.15 2.88
C PHE A 145 -13.01 1.24 3.96
N ALA A 146 -12.05 0.31 3.95
CA ALA A 146 -10.95 0.31 4.92
C ALA A 146 -9.99 1.50 4.75
N ALA A 147 -9.92 2.12 3.57
CA ALA A 147 -9.10 3.30 3.32
C ALA A 147 -9.82 4.63 3.60
N ALA A 148 -11.16 4.63 3.64
CA ALA A 148 -12.00 5.83 3.68
C ALA A 148 -12.12 6.46 5.08
N GLU A 149 -13.17 7.28 5.26
CA GLU A 149 -13.42 8.09 6.46
C GLU A 149 -13.66 7.29 7.75
N GLN A 150 -14.08 6.04 7.63
CA GLN A 150 -14.25 5.12 8.76
C GLN A 150 -13.07 4.15 8.93
N GLY A 151 -12.05 4.29 8.11
CA GLY A 151 -10.86 3.48 8.10
C GLY A 151 -9.59 4.32 8.26
N MET A 152 -8.62 4.10 7.36
CA MET A 152 -7.29 4.67 7.46
C MET A 152 -7.29 6.22 7.47
N CYS A 153 -8.03 6.87 6.54
CA CYS A 153 -8.11 8.34 6.51
C CYS A 153 -8.78 8.90 7.76
N GLY A 154 -9.85 8.26 8.25
CA GLY A 154 -10.50 8.67 9.49
C GLY A 154 -9.61 8.50 10.72
N GLY A 155 -8.82 7.41 10.76
CA GLY A 155 -7.82 7.20 11.80
C GLY A 155 -6.76 8.29 11.80
N GLN A 156 -6.22 8.63 10.64
CA GLN A 156 -5.24 9.72 10.48
C GLN A 156 -5.81 11.09 10.91
N TYR A 157 -7.06 11.38 10.50
CA TYR A 157 -7.74 12.60 10.96
C TYR A 157 -7.86 12.68 12.48
N LEU A 158 -8.23 11.57 13.14
CA LEU A 158 -8.35 11.54 14.60
C LEU A 158 -7.01 11.70 15.29
N ASP A 159 -5.96 11.12 14.73
CA ASP A 159 -4.59 11.22 15.25
C ASP A 159 -4.11 12.68 15.22
N THR A 160 -4.13 13.30 14.05
CA THR A 160 -3.67 14.69 13.85
C THR A 160 -4.55 15.71 14.59
N SER A 161 -5.88 15.53 14.61
CA SER A 161 -6.81 16.49 15.24
C SER A 161 -6.80 16.47 16.76
N LYS A 162 -6.28 15.38 17.36
CA LYS A 162 -6.20 15.18 18.81
C LYS A 162 -4.76 15.26 19.35
N GLU A 163 -3.83 15.64 18.56
CA GLU A 163 -2.44 15.81 18.99
C GLU A 163 -2.36 16.76 20.19
N GLY A 164 -1.72 16.31 21.28
CA GLY A 164 -1.61 17.06 22.53
C GLY A 164 -2.85 17.06 23.43
N LEU A 165 -3.95 16.38 23.06
CA LEU A 165 -5.13 16.24 23.89
C LEU A 165 -5.09 14.90 24.67
N PRO A 166 -5.72 14.84 25.89
CA PRO A 166 -5.85 13.57 26.61
C PRO A 166 -6.66 12.56 25.76
N VAL A 167 -6.05 11.41 25.51
CA VAL A 167 -6.73 10.33 24.75
C VAL A 167 -7.73 9.62 25.68
N ASP A 168 -9.03 9.75 25.41
CA ASP A 168 -10.06 8.95 26.05
C ASP A 168 -10.19 7.59 25.35
N ARG A 169 -10.38 6.51 26.13
CA ARG A 169 -10.61 5.15 25.61
C ARG A 169 -11.75 5.05 24.58
N LYS A 170 -12.71 5.98 24.59
CA LYS A 170 -13.83 6.08 23.66
C LYS A 170 -13.46 6.70 22.30
N SER A 171 -12.29 7.30 22.19
CA SER A 171 -11.80 7.91 20.95
C SER A 171 -10.86 7.01 20.14
N VAL A 172 -10.63 5.78 20.62
CA VAL A 172 -9.88 4.74 19.91
C VAL A 172 -10.89 3.66 19.50
N VAL A 173 -11.51 3.80 18.36
CA VAL A 173 -12.35 2.78 17.74
C VAL A 173 -11.68 2.28 16.50
#